data_b394dcae6cefa8d8fc91c7660857a945
#
_entry.id   b394dcae6cefa8d8fc91c7660857a945
#
_cell.length_a   1.000
_cell.length_b   1.000
_cell.length_c   1.000
_cell.angle_alpha   90.00
_cell.angle_beta   90.00
_cell.angle_gamma   90.00
#
_symmetry.space_group_name_H-M   'P 1'
#
loop_
_entity.id
_entity.type
_entity.pdbx_description
1 polymer ?
#
loop_
_entity_poly.entity_id
_entity_poly.type
_entity_poly.pdbx_seq_one_letter_code
_entity_poly.pdbx_strand_id
1 'polypeptide(L)'
;MYDVIIIGSGPAGYTAALYTSRAFLKTILFTGIQSGGQLTTTTDVDNFPGFPKSIQGPQLMLDMKAQVERFGTEIKQLSAVSCQQTAKKTFIIKTEQEEYEGKTVIIATGASAMYLGLPSEITFAGKGVSACATCDGFFFRGKEVVVVGGGDTAMEEATFLTKFATKVTIIHRRDEFRASAIMLE
;
A
#
# COMPACT_ATOMS: atom_id res chain seq x y z
N MET A 1 -3.18 -21.61 -17.72
CA MET A 1 -3.73 -21.54 -16.34
C MET A 1 -2.57 -21.39 -15.35
N TYR A 2 -2.67 -20.52 -14.37
CA TYR A 2 -1.69 -20.28 -13.30
C TYR A 2 -2.12 -20.97 -12.01
N ASP A 3 -1.16 -21.28 -11.14
CA ASP A 3 -1.49 -21.74 -9.79
C ASP A 3 -1.91 -20.55 -8.93
N VAL A 4 -1.19 -19.42 -9.06
CA VAL A 4 -1.47 -18.19 -8.31
C VAL A 4 -1.44 -16.98 -9.23
N ILE A 5 -2.45 -16.14 -9.13
CA ILE A 5 -2.48 -14.80 -9.73
C ILE A 5 -2.42 -13.78 -8.59
N ILE A 6 -1.48 -12.84 -8.68
CA ILE A 6 -1.30 -11.77 -7.69
C ILE A 6 -1.66 -10.43 -8.33
N ILE A 7 -2.53 -9.68 -7.68
CA ILE A 7 -2.97 -8.36 -8.14
C ILE A 7 -2.36 -7.30 -7.22
N GLY A 8 -1.40 -6.55 -7.76
CA GLY A 8 -0.65 -5.51 -7.07
C GLY A 8 0.81 -5.88 -6.82
N SER A 9 1.70 -4.91 -6.96
CA SER A 9 3.16 -5.06 -6.92
C SER A 9 3.82 -4.27 -5.79
N GLY A 10 3.05 -3.85 -4.79
CA GLY A 10 3.63 -3.32 -3.56
C GLY A 10 4.40 -4.40 -2.78
N PRO A 11 4.97 -4.08 -1.61
CA PRO A 11 5.73 -5.02 -0.79
C PRO A 11 4.97 -6.31 -0.51
N ALA A 12 3.66 -6.24 -0.26
CA ALA A 12 2.81 -7.40 -0.02
C ALA A 12 2.73 -8.32 -1.25
N GLY A 13 2.53 -7.73 -2.46
CA GLY A 13 2.45 -8.49 -3.70
C GLY A 13 3.77 -9.17 -4.05
N TYR A 14 4.89 -8.46 -3.97
CA TYR A 14 6.20 -9.07 -4.21
C TYR A 14 6.56 -10.11 -3.15
N THR A 15 6.22 -9.89 -1.89
CA THR A 15 6.42 -10.92 -0.86
C THR A 15 5.62 -12.18 -1.16
N ALA A 16 4.34 -12.05 -1.53
CA ALA A 16 3.52 -13.18 -1.92
C ALA A 16 4.11 -13.91 -3.14
N ALA A 17 4.53 -13.16 -4.16
CA ALA A 17 5.15 -13.71 -5.36
C ALA A 17 6.45 -14.47 -5.06
N LEU A 18 7.27 -13.94 -4.17
CA LEU A 18 8.50 -14.60 -3.73
C LEU A 18 8.21 -15.99 -3.15
N TYR A 19 7.28 -16.07 -2.20
CA TYR A 19 7.00 -17.33 -1.54
C TYR A 19 6.27 -18.33 -2.43
N THR A 20 5.33 -17.89 -3.27
CA THR A 20 4.62 -18.78 -4.20
C THR A 20 5.55 -19.34 -5.27
N SER A 21 6.44 -18.51 -5.85
CA SER A 21 7.41 -18.99 -6.85
C SER A 21 8.48 -19.89 -6.22
N ARG A 22 8.92 -19.62 -4.99
CA ARG A 22 9.83 -20.52 -4.27
C ARG A 22 9.19 -21.88 -3.92
N ALA A 23 7.86 -21.92 -3.81
CA ALA A 23 7.09 -23.16 -3.67
C ALA A 23 6.86 -23.88 -5.01
N PHE A 24 7.52 -23.43 -6.08
CA PHE A 24 7.37 -23.95 -7.44
C PHE A 24 5.96 -23.85 -8.03
N LEU A 25 5.15 -22.90 -7.53
CA LEU A 25 3.85 -22.59 -8.10
C LEU A 25 4.02 -21.68 -9.32
N LYS A 26 3.28 -21.97 -10.40
CA LYS A 26 3.23 -21.10 -11.56
C LYS A 26 2.53 -19.80 -11.21
N THR A 27 3.32 -18.77 -10.94
CA THR A 27 2.86 -17.47 -10.42
C THR A 27 2.93 -16.37 -11.48
N ILE A 28 1.85 -15.60 -11.62
CA ILE A 28 1.83 -14.34 -12.35
C ILE A 28 1.42 -13.20 -11.43
N LEU A 29 2.06 -12.03 -11.61
CA LEU A 29 1.79 -10.83 -10.87
C LEU A 29 1.45 -9.67 -11.82
N PHE A 30 0.32 -9.01 -11.60
CA PHE A 30 -0.09 -7.77 -12.27
C PHE A 30 0.30 -6.57 -11.43
N THR A 31 1.12 -5.67 -12.00
CA THR A 31 1.64 -4.53 -11.24
C THR A 31 0.62 -3.41 -11.05
N GLY A 32 -0.40 -3.35 -11.90
CA GLY A 32 -1.22 -2.16 -12.03
C GLY A 32 -0.47 -1.03 -12.74
N ILE A 33 -1.00 0.17 -12.63
CA ILE A 33 -0.45 1.38 -13.27
C ILE A 33 0.91 1.75 -12.65
N GLN A 34 1.02 1.67 -11.32
CA GLN A 34 2.22 2.04 -10.56
C GLN A 34 2.96 0.79 -10.08
N SER A 35 3.93 0.33 -10.89
CA SER A 35 4.77 -0.82 -10.52
C SER A 35 5.60 -0.49 -9.27
N GLY A 36 5.51 -1.35 -8.24
CA GLY A 36 6.16 -1.15 -6.95
C GLY A 36 5.28 -0.44 -5.91
N GLY A 37 4.15 0.13 -6.32
CA GLY A 37 3.19 0.77 -5.40
C GLY A 37 3.72 2.04 -4.74
N GLN A 38 3.16 2.39 -3.59
CA GLN A 38 3.41 3.69 -2.93
C GLN A 38 4.88 3.91 -2.52
N LEU A 39 5.65 2.87 -2.21
CA LEU A 39 7.06 3.03 -1.84
C LEU A 39 7.93 3.59 -2.96
N THR A 40 7.47 3.52 -4.22
CA THR A 40 8.20 4.15 -5.34
C THR A 40 8.14 5.68 -5.34
N THR A 41 7.26 6.27 -4.53
CA THR A 41 7.10 7.74 -4.40
C THR A 41 7.58 8.28 -3.06
N THR A 42 8.11 7.43 -2.17
CA THR A 42 8.69 7.85 -0.89
C THR A 42 10.22 7.97 -0.98
N THR A 43 10.82 8.57 0.03
CA THR A 43 12.27 8.69 0.19
C THR A 43 12.80 7.54 1.05
N ASP A 44 13.25 7.83 2.27
CA ASP A 44 13.79 6.86 3.19
C ASP A 44 12.70 5.97 3.80
N VAL A 45 12.96 4.68 3.87
CA VAL A 45 12.12 3.67 4.50
C VAL A 45 12.88 3.09 5.69
N ASP A 46 12.46 3.47 6.89
CA ASP A 46 13.08 3.07 8.16
C ASP A 46 12.36 1.91 8.85
N ASN A 47 11.14 1.60 8.42
CA ASN A 47 10.26 0.61 9.05
C ASN A 47 10.17 -0.72 8.29
N PHE A 48 11.03 -0.96 7.31
CA PHE A 48 11.15 -2.26 6.66
C PHE A 48 12.33 -3.04 7.25
N PRO A 49 12.10 -4.22 7.86
CA PRO A 49 13.15 -4.97 8.53
C PRO A 49 14.29 -5.39 7.59
N GLY A 50 15.53 -5.37 8.10
CA GLY A 50 16.71 -5.78 7.35
C GLY A 50 17.58 -4.62 6.85
N PHE A 51 17.15 -3.38 7.01
CA PHE A 51 17.87 -2.18 6.58
C PHE A 51 18.16 -1.25 7.77
N PRO A 52 19.25 -1.49 8.52
CA PRO A 52 19.53 -0.74 9.76
C PRO A 52 19.91 0.73 9.54
N LYS A 53 20.15 1.13 8.30
CA LYS A 53 20.48 2.51 7.89
C LYS A 53 19.46 3.10 6.94
N SER A 54 18.19 2.63 7.01
CA SER A 54 17.15 2.88 6.01
C SER A 54 17.46 2.36 4.59
N ILE A 55 16.53 2.46 3.72
CA ILE A 55 16.65 2.22 2.28
C ILE A 55 15.72 3.16 1.53
N GLN A 56 16.15 3.66 0.37
CA GLN A 56 15.26 4.43 -0.50
C GLN A 56 14.12 3.55 -1.00
N GLY A 57 12.88 4.04 -0.89
CA GLY A 57 11.70 3.28 -1.28
C GLY A 57 11.75 2.74 -2.71
N PRO A 58 12.11 3.56 -3.74
CA PRO A 58 12.29 3.07 -5.09
C PRO A 58 13.31 1.93 -5.21
N GLN A 59 14.44 2.02 -4.49
CA GLN A 59 15.48 0.99 -4.52
C GLN A 59 14.97 -0.31 -3.88
N LEU A 60 14.30 -0.23 -2.74
CA LEU A 60 13.67 -1.40 -2.10
C LEU A 60 12.73 -2.13 -3.07
N MET A 61 11.89 -1.38 -3.80
CA MET A 61 10.95 -1.99 -4.73
C MET A 61 11.63 -2.60 -5.95
N LEU A 62 12.74 -2.03 -6.42
CA LEU A 62 13.57 -2.63 -7.47
C LEU A 62 14.22 -3.94 -7.01
N ASP A 63 14.75 -3.96 -5.79
CA ASP A 63 15.38 -5.15 -5.22
C ASP A 63 14.36 -6.29 -5.01
N MET A 64 13.18 -5.95 -4.47
CA MET A 64 12.09 -6.92 -4.32
C MET A 64 11.61 -7.47 -5.67
N LYS A 65 11.48 -6.62 -6.69
CA LYS A 65 11.13 -7.04 -8.04
C LYS A 65 12.17 -8.01 -8.60
N ALA A 66 13.45 -7.65 -8.57
CA ALA A 66 14.54 -8.49 -9.05
C ALA A 66 14.59 -9.84 -8.32
N GLN A 67 14.28 -9.83 -7.01
CA GLN A 67 14.23 -11.05 -6.23
C GLN A 67 13.14 -12.02 -6.73
N VAL A 68 11.93 -11.54 -6.99
CA VAL A 68 10.83 -12.40 -7.45
C VAL A 68 11.01 -12.86 -8.89
N GLU A 69 11.59 -12.02 -9.76
CA GLU A 69 11.96 -12.39 -11.14
C GLU A 69 12.98 -13.54 -11.15
N ARG A 70 13.96 -13.50 -10.26
CA ARG A 70 14.96 -14.58 -10.11
C ARG A 70 14.34 -15.93 -9.80
N PHE A 71 13.18 -15.97 -9.13
CA PHE A 71 12.46 -17.20 -8.82
C PHE A 71 11.38 -17.56 -9.84
N GLY A 72 11.32 -16.84 -10.97
CA GLY A 72 10.48 -17.20 -12.10
C GLY A 72 9.04 -16.70 -12.02
N THR A 73 8.75 -15.68 -11.19
CA THR A 73 7.48 -14.98 -11.24
C THR A 73 7.32 -14.27 -12.59
N GLU A 74 6.24 -14.54 -13.30
CA GLU A 74 5.86 -13.75 -14.47
C GLU A 74 5.27 -12.42 -14.02
N ILE A 75 5.89 -11.30 -14.40
CA ILE A 75 5.40 -9.94 -14.03
C ILE A 75 4.89 -9.26 -15.29
N LYS A 76 3.64 -8.77 -15.22
CA LYS A 76 3.02 -7.98 -16.29
C LYS A 76 2.56 -6.63 -15.80
N GLN A 77 2.87 -5.59 -16.57
CA GLN A 77 2.40 -4.23 -16.27
C GLN A 77 1.00 -4.04 -16.85
N LEU A 78 0.04 -4.72 -16.23
CA LEU A 78 -1.37 -4.69 -16.58
C LEU A 78 -2.19 -4.42 -15.31
N SER A 79 -3.35 -3.80 -15.50
CA SER A 79 -4.34 -3.61 -14.44
C SER A 79 -5.44 -4.67 -14.54
N ALA A 80 -5.75 -5.31 -13.42
CA ALA A 80 -6.92 -6.18 -13.33
C ALA A 80 -8.19 -5.30 -13.29
N VAL A 81 -9.09 -5.54 -14.24
CA VAL A 81 -10.37 -4.83 -14.35
C VAL A 81 -11.48 -5.56 -13.60
N SER A 82 -11.45 -6.89 -13.64
CA SER A 82 -12.40 -7.71 -12.89
C SER A 82 -11.79 -9.05 -12.47
N CYS A 83 -12.37 -9.63 -11.42
CA CYS A 83 -12.05 -10.96 -10.91
C CYS A 83 -13.37 -11.72 -10.72
N GLN A 84 -13.51 -12.87 -11.35
CA GLN A 84 -14.72 -13.69 -11.27
C GLN A 84 -14.37 -15.14 -10.96
N GLN A 85 -15.04 -15.74 -9.98
CA GLN A 85 -14.92 -17.15 -9.72
C GLN A 85 -15.77 -17.95 -10.70
N THR A 86 -15.21 -19.00 -11.28
CA THR A 86 -15.90 -19.91 -12.19
C THR A 86 -16.63 -21.02 -11.43
N ALA A 87 -17.55 -21.72 -12.11
CA ALA A 87 -18.22 -22.89 -11.55
C ALA A 87 -17.23 -24.03 -11.17
N LYS A 88 -16.03 -24.04 -11.77
CA LYS A 88 -14.93 -24.99 -11.47
C LYS A 88 -14.09 -24.57 -10.28
N LYS A 89 -14.45 -23.49 -9.58
CA LYS A 89 -13.70 -22.90 -8.47
C LYS A 89 -12.30 -22.37 -8.86
N THR A 90 -12.08 -22.08 -10.14
CA THR A 90 -10.97 -21.29 -10.64
C THR A 90 -11.38 -19.82 -10.72
N PHE A 91 -10.43 -18.91 -10.99
CA PHE A 91 -10.67 -17.49 -11.12
C PHE A 91 -10.26 -17.01 -12.51
N ILE A 92 -11.10 -16.18 -13.13
CA ILE A 92 -10.79 -15.45 -14.34
C ILE A 92 -10.50 -14.00 -13.96
N ILE A 93 -9.31 -13.56 -14.25
CA ILE A 93 -8.90 -12.16 -14.12
C ILE A 93 -8.92 -11.54 -15.51
N LYS A 94 -9.74 -10.51 -15.69
CA LYS A 94 -9.76 -9.71 -16.92
C LYS A 94 -8.88 -8.51 -16.77
N THR A 95 -8.11 -8.25 -17.79
CA THR A 95 -7.38 -6.99 -18.01
C THR A 95 -8.02 -6.26 -19.19
N GLU A 96 -7.53 -5.08 -19.55
CA GLU A 96 -7.99 -4.39 -20.75
C GLU A 96 -7.63 -5.13 -22.05
N GLN A 97 -6.68 -6.04 -22.00
CA GLN A 97 -6.12 -6.71 -23.19
C GLN A 97 -6.50 -8.19 -23.26
N GLU A 98 -6.41 -8.91 -22.15
CA GLU A 98 -6.49 -10.37 -22.11
C GLU A 98 -7.18 -10.88 -20.85
N GLU A 99 -7.54 -12.16 -20.87
CA GLU A 99 -8.06 -12.89 -19.70
C GLU A 99 -7.04 -13.92 -19.22
N TYR A 100 -6.94 -14.05 -17.91
CA TYR A 100 -6.01 -14.98 -17.25
C TYR A 100 -6.77 -15.88 -16.29
N GLU A 101 -6.56 -17.18 -16.40
CA GLU A 101 -7.15 -18.16 -15.50
C GLU A 101 -6.16 -18.64 -14.45
N GLY A 102 -6.56 -18.64 -13.19
CA GLY A 102 -5.78 -19.12 -12.05
C GLY A 102 -6.59 -19.95 -11.07
N LYS A 103 -5.91 -20.82 -10.34
CA LYS A 103 -6.51 -21.62 -9.26
C LYS A 103 -6.81 -20.78 -8.02
N THR A 104 -5.91 -19.82 -7.72
CA THR A 104 -6.02 -18.93 -6.56
C THR A 104 -5.66 -17.50 -6.96
N VAL A 105 -6.20 -16.54 -6.20
CA VAL A 105 -5.92 -15.11 -6.39
C VAL A 105 -5.51 -14.50 -5.05
N ILE A 106 -4.45 -13.69 -5.08
CA ILE A 106 -4.03 -12.87 -3.96
C ILE A 106 -4.26 -11.41 -4.35
N ILE A 107 -5.11 -10.71 -3.58
CA ILE A 107 -5.38 -9.29 -3.77
C ILE A 107 -4.43 -8.49 -2.86
N ALA A 108 -3.48 -7.79 -3.48
CA ALA A 108 -2.45 -6.99 -2.82
C ALA A 108 -2.42 -5.56 -3.38
N THR A 109 -3.61 -5.01 -3.67
CA THR A 109 -3.77 -3.73 -4.39
C THR A 109 -3.40 -2.50 -3.56
N GLY A 110 -3.20 -2.67 -2.25
CA GLY A 110 -2.89 -1.56 -1.35
C GLY A 110 -4.03 -0.57 -1.22
N ALA A 111 -3.67 0.66 -0.88
CA ALA A 111 -4.59 1.79 -0.78
C ALA A 111 -3.92 3.05 -1.33
N SER A 112 -4.71 4.01 -1.74
CA SER A 112 -4.25 5.35 -2.09
C SER A 112 -4.76 6.34 -1.07
N ALA A 113 -3.88 7.24 -0.63
CA ALA A 113 -4.27 8.32 0.26
C ALA A 113 -5.27 9.26 -0.43
N MET A 114 -6.26 9.70 0.32
CA MET A 114 -7.14 10.77 -0.12
C MET A 114 -6.60 12.11 0.38
N TYR A 115 -6.28 12.98 -0.56
CA TYR A 115 -5.84 14.34 -0.29
C TYR A 115 -7.00 15.33 -0.38
N LEU A 116 -6.83 16.53 0.17
CA LEU A 116 -7.80 17.62 0.06
C LEU A 116 -7.83 18.24 -1.34
N GLY A 117 -6.77 18.03 -2.12
CA GLY A 117 -6.59 18.62 -3.45
C GLY A 117 -5.98 20.03 -3.41
N LEU A 118 -5.29 20.39 -2.32
CA LEU A 118 -4.61 21.67 -2.19
C LEU A 118 -3.23 21.63 -2.82
N PRO A 119 -2.79 22.68 -3.56
CA PRO A 119 -1.44 22.75 -4.12
C PRO A 119 -0.33 22.61 -3.07
N SER A 120 -0.58 23.05 -1.85
CA SER A 120 0.34 22.93 -0.71
C SER A 120 0.63 21.50 -0.32
N GLU A 121 -0.30 20.56 -0.55
CA GLU A 121 -0.08 19.13 -0.22
C GLU A 121 1.07 18.56 -1.05
N ILE A 122 1.14 18.91 -2.34
CA ILE A 122 2.24 18.49 -3.22
C ILE A 122 3.55 19.15 -2.79
N THR A 123 3.51 20.46 -2.48
CA THR A 123 4.71 21.24 -2.12
C THR A 123 5.34 20.74 -0.83
N PHE A 124 4.52 20.35 0.14
CA PHE A 124 4.96 19.94 1.48
C PHE A 124 4.90 18.42 1.71
N ALA A 125 4.66 17.61 0.67
CA ALA A 125 4.75 16.16 0.77
C ALA A 125 6.12 15.74 1.31
N GLY A 126 6.14 14.96 2.42
CA GLY A 126 7.36 14.58 3.12
C GLY A 126 8.09 15.74 3.84
N LYS A 127 7.52 16.96 3.85
CA LYS A 127 8.10 18.16 4.49
C LYS A 127 7.12 18.83 5.46
N GLY A 128 6.15 18.10 5.95
CA GLY A 128 5.13 18.59 6.86
C GLY A 128 3.72 18.11 6.52
N VAL A 129 3.49 17.63 5.31
CA VAL A 129 2.26 16.96 4.90
C VAL A 129 2.54 15.49 4.67
N SER A 130 1.80 14.64 5.36
CA SER A 130 1.85 13.18 5.28
C SER A 130 0.44 12.61 5.22
N ALA A 131 0.30 11.42 4.66
CA ALA A 131 -0.92 10.64 4.67
C ALA A 131 -0.75 9.29 5.39
N CYS A 132 0.30 9.18 6.24
CA CYS A 132 0.60 7.95 6.97
C CYS A 132 1.26 8.30 8.31
N ALA A 133 0.49 8.29 9.38
CA ALA A 133 1.03 8.58 10.72
C ALA A 133 2.03 7.52 11.20
N THR A 134 1.81 6.26 10.88
CA THR A 134 2.71 5.16 11.27
C THR A 134 4.04 5.20 10.51
N CYS A 135 4.07 5.81 9.32
CA CYS A 135 5.30 5.99 8.54
C CYS A 135 6.11 7.17 9.06
N ASP A 136 5.44 8.30 9.27
CA ASP A 136 6.10 9.60 9.42
C ASP A 136 5.97 10.20 10.83
N GLY A 137 5.13 9.64 11.70
CA GLY A 137 4.83 10.21 13.01
C GLY A 137 6.07 10.44 13.88
N PHE A 138 7.08 9.59 13.77
CA PHE A 138 8.33 9.74 14.49
C PHE A 138 9.06 11.06 14.17
N PHE A 139 9.00 11.54 12.94
CA PHE A 139 9.66 12.78 12.52
C PHE A 139 8.99 14.05 13.06
N PHE A 140 7.76 13.91 13.57
CA PHE A 140 7.00 15.01 14.19
C PHE A 140 7.03 15.01 15.71
N ARG A 141 7.98 14.30 16.30
CA ARG A 141 8.18 14.27 17.76
C ARG A 141 8.38 15.67 18.33
N GLY A 142 7.60 15.99 19.37
CA GLY A 142 7.66 17.29 20.02
C GLY A 142 7.03 18.44 19.22
N LYS A 143 6.30 18.14 18.15
CA LYS A 143 5.59 19.13 17.33
C LYS A 143 4.11 19.14 17.64
N GLU A 144 3.43 20.23 17.31
CA GLU A 144 1.97 20.25 17.18
C GLU A 144 1.59 19.75 15.79
N VAL A 145 0.63 18.86 15.70
CA VAL A 145 0.16 18.27 14.43
C VAL A 145 -1.35 18.41 14.28
N VAL A 146 -1.78 18.43 13.03
CA VAL A 146 -3.18 18.48 12.64
C VAL A 146 -3.52 17.26 11.82
N VAL A 147 -4.61 16.57 12.15
CA VAL A 147 -5.17 15.47 11.38
C VAL A 147 -6.46 15.95 10.71
N VAL A 148 -6.53 15.83 9.40
CA VAL A 148 -7.71 16.23 8.64
C VAL A 148 -8.51 15.00 8.26
N GLY A 149 -9.70 14.86 8.84
CA GLY A 149 -10.58 13.72 8.60
C GLY A 149 -11.57 13.51 9.73
N GLY A 150 -12.40 12.49 9.62
CA GLY A 150 -13.42 12.19 10.63
C GLY A 150 -13.96 10.76 10.50
N GLY A 151 -13.25 9.88 9.83
CA GLY A 151 -13.50 8.43 9.78
C GLY A 151 -12.53 7.69 10.67
N ASP A 152 -12.61 6.36 10.69
CA ASP A 152 -11.79 5.48 11.52
C ASP A 152 -10.30 5.75 11.37
N THR A 153 -9.79 5.86 10.13
CA THR A 153 -8.40 6.18 9.86
C THR A 153 -7.93 7.47 10.54
N ALA A 154 -8.76 8.53 10.51
CA ALA A 154 -8.38 9.79 11.14
C ALA A 154 -8.29 9.67 12.67
N MET A 155 -9.17 8.88 13.29
CA MET A 155 -9.14 8.62 14.75
C MET A 155 -7.93 7.77 15.12
N GLU A 156 -7.68 6.70 14.36
CA GLU A 156 -6.53 5.81 14.55
C GLU A 156 -5.20 6.57 14.43
N GLU A 157 -5.03 7.34 13.37
CA GLU A 157 -3.82 8.13 13.15
C GLU A 157 -3.66 9.25 14.18
N ALA A 158 -4.73 9.94 14.55
CA ALA A 158 -4.68 10.95 15.61
C ALA A 158 -4.26 10.34 16.94
N THR A 159 -4.84 9.21 17.31
CA THR A 159 -4.47 8.46 18.53
C THR A 159 -3.01 8.00 18.48
N PHE A 160 -2.56 7.49 17.34
CA PHE A 160 -1.17 7.08 17.18
C PHE A 160 -0.19 8.25 17.35
N LEU A 161 -0.51 9.41 16.77
CA LEU A 161 0.34 10.61 16.82
C LEU A 161 0.47 11.20 18.22
N THR A 162 -0.45 10.94 19.15
CA THR A 162 -0.32 11.39 20.56
C THR A 162 0.94 10.84 21.23
N LYS A 163 1.51 9.74 20.71
CA LYS A 163 2.77 9.15 21.21
C LYS A 163 4.00 10.03 20.92
N PHE A 164 3.91 10.92 19.95
CA PHE A 164 5.03 11.72 19.45
C PHE A 164 4.78 13.22 19.59
N ALA A 165 3.60 13.68 19.21
CA ALA A 165 3.24 15.08 19.16
C ALA A 165 2.95 15.66 20.56
N THR A 166 3.23 16.95 20.75
CA THR A 166 2.85 17.67 21.97
C THR A 166 1.36 18.03 21.99
N LYS A 167 0.76 18.12 20.79
CA LYS A 167 -0.67 18.36 20.62
C LYS A 167 -1.11 17.77 19.27
N VAL A 168 -2.25 17.11 19.29
CA VAL A 168 -2.93 16.63 18.07
C VAL A 168 -4.28 17.33 17.97
N THR A 169 -4.52 18.00 16.86
CA THR A 169 -5.80 18.65 16.57
C THR A 169 -6.46 17.98 15.38
N ILE A 170 -7.71 17.56 15.55
CA ILE A 170 -8.49 16.98 14.46
C ILE A 170 -9.34 18.07 13.82
N ILE A 171 -9.27 18.19 12.50
CA ILE A 171 -10.13 19.08 11.71
C ILE A 171 -11.10 18.23 10.91
N HIS A 172 -12.37 18.45 11.09
CA HIS A 172 -13.44 17.80 10.36
C HIS A 172 -14.44 18.79 9.80
N ARG A 173 -14.99 18.51 8.60
CA ARG A 173 -15.93 19.42 7.90
C ARG A 173 -17.38 19.32 8.37
N ARG A 174 -17.70 18.40 9.28
CA ARG A 174 -19.05 18.15 9.81
C ARG A 174 -19.04 18.28 11.32
N ASP A 175 -20.21 18.46 11.91
CA ASP A 175 -20.37 18.56 13.37
C ASP A 175 -20.16 17.22 14.07
N GLU A 176 -20.37 16.09 13.36
CA GLU A 176 -20.20 14.74 13.90
C GLU A 176 -19.17 13.94 13.09
N PHE A 177 -18.35 13.17 13.79
CA PHE A 177 -17.44 12.22 13.16
C PHE A 177 -18.21 11.04 12.54
N ARG A 178 -17.65 10.44 11.51
CA ARG A 178 -18.18 9.24 10.85
C ARG A 178 -17.45 7.97 11.25
N ALA A 179 -16.55 8.08 12.20
CA ALA A 179 -15.84 6.95 12.75
C ALA A 179 -16.80 5.99 13.47
N SER A 180 -16.42 4.72 13.53
CA SER A 180 -17.16 3.71 14.29
C SER A 180 -17.17 4.04 15.78
N ALA A 181 -18.18 3.55 16.51
CA ALA A 181 -18.32 3.83 17.94
C ALA A 181 -17.05 3.48 18.72
N ILE A 182 -16.42 2.34 18.42
CA ILE A 182 -15.19 1.89 19.08
C ILE A 182 -13.99 2.83 18.86
N MET A 183 -13.99 3.61 17.79
CA MET A 183 -12.92 4.57 17.51
C MET A 183 -13.17 5.94 18.14
N LEU A 184 -14.37 6.17 18.68
CA LEU A 184 -14.77 7.41 19.36
C LEU A 184 -14.68 7.30 20.88
N GLU A 185 -14.53 6.08 21.43
CA GLU A 185 -14.29 5.79 22.85
C GLU A 185 -12.80 5.96 23.20
#